data_6c6e6bba5066dcd7b7ae52d550d4e81f
#
_entry.id   6c6e6bba5066dcd7b7ae52d550d4e81f
#
_cell.length_a   1.000
_cell.length_b   1.000
_cell.length_c   1.000
_cell.angle_alpha   90.00
_cell.angle_beta   90.00
_cell.angle_gamma   90.00
#
_symmetry.space_group_name_H-M   'P 1'
#
loop_
_entity.id
_entity.type
_entity.pdbx_description
1 polymer ?
#
loop_
_entity_poly.entity_id
_entity_poly.type
_entity_poly.pdbx_seq_one_letter_code
_entity_poly.pdbx_strand_id
1 'polypeptide(L)'
;GVHTGDSIVVAPSQTLSNNEYYKLRYSAIKIAKELKIVGECNVQFALDPLSDKYIVIELNPRLSRSSALASKATGYPLAYIAAKILLGKNLTDLRNSVTKKTTACYEPSLDYVVVKIPKWEFLKFKHVNKLLDSSMKSVGEVMAIGRNFEETIQKAMRMVDDSNYGFYSEIEMQKDDLVEQLKNPSFNRIFLIAKAFDLDYTVDTL
;
A
#
# COMPACT_ATOMS: atom_id res chain seq x y z
N GLY A 1 6.43 -3.61 -5.07
CA GLY A 1 5.74 -3.56 -6.38
C GLY A 1 6.40 -2.55 -7.30
N VAL A 2 6.10 -2.65 -8.58
CA VAL A 2 6.65 -1.75 -9.61
C VAL A 2 5.77 -0.50 -9.78
N HIS A 3 4.47 -0.65 -9.59
CA HIS A 3 3.49 0.44 -9.56
C HIS A 3 2.76 0.43 -8.22
N THR A 4 2.44 1.60 -7.66
CA THR A 4 1.78 1.71 -6.34
C THR A 4 0.41 1.01 -6.29
N GLY A 5 -0.36 1.05 -7.37
CA GLY A 5 -1.61 0.31 -7.49
C GLY A 5 -1.44 -1.20 -7.40
N ASP A 6 -0.30 -1.70 -7.85
CA ASP A 6 0.04 -3.13 -7.92
C ASP A 6 0.94 -3.60 -6.76
N SER A 7 1.16 -2.75 -5.76
CA SER A 7 1.97 -3.07 -4.58
C SER A 7 1.13 -3.62 -3.43
N ILE A 8 1.71 -4.57 -2.68
CA ILE A 8 1.26 -4.89 -1.33
C ILE A 8 1.67 -3.74 -0.42
N VAL A 9 0.76 -3.25 0.40
CA VAL A 9 0.98 -2.10 1.28
C VAL A 9 0.61 -2.47 2.71
N VAL A 10 1.41 -2.02 3.65
CA VAL A 10 1.16 -2.16 5.09
C VAL A 10 1.11 -0.79 5.75
N ALA A 11 0.20 -0.61 6.68
CA ALA A 11 0.08 0.55 7.54
C ALA A 11 -0.19 0.11 9.01
N PRO A 12 0.45 0.75 9.99
CA PRO A 12 1.54 1.73 9.87
C PRO A 12 2.79 1.12 9.21
N SER A 13 3.73 1.98 8.80
CA SER A 13 5.01 1.51 8.24
C SER A 13 5.73 0.61 9.24
N GLN A 14 6.23 -0.56 8.78
CA GLN A 14 6.85 -1.56 9.65
C GLN A 14 8.38 -1.44 9.70
N THR A 15 8.98 -0.82 8.68
CA THR A 15 10.44 -0.81 8.48
C THR A 15 11.07 0.57 8.56
N LEU A 16 10.27 1.64 8.61
CA LEU A 16 10.79 3.00 8.76
C LEU A 16 11.16 3.28 10.22
N SER A 17 12.33 3.86 10.44
CA SER A 17 12.67 4.50 11.70
C SER A 17 11.85 5.78 11.89
N ASN A 18 11.77 6.27 13.13
CA ASN A 18 11.10 7.55 13.43
C ASN A 18 11.71 8.71 12.63
N ASN A 19 13.04 8.75 12.50
CA ASN A 19 13.73 9.82 11.76
C ASN A 19 13.34 9.81 10.28
N GLU A 20 13.31 8.65 9.65
CA GLU A 20 12.89 8.49 8.25
C GLU A 20 11.42 8.88 8.06
N TYR A 21 10.54 8.42 8.94
CA TYR A 21 9.13 8.77 8.89
C TYR A 21 8.91 10.28 8.98
N TYR A 22 9.51 10.95 9.97
CA TYR A 22 9.37 12.39 10.12
C TYR A 22 10.01 13.19 8.99
N LYS A 23 11.14 12.72 8.45
CA LYS A 23 11.80 13.30 7.28
C LYS A 23 10.88 13.29 6.05
N LEU A 24 10.29 12.14 5.73
CA LEU A 24 9.36 12.00 4.61
C LEU A 24 8.07 12.79 4.84
N ARG A 25 7.52 12.76 6.05
CA ARG A 25 6.36 13.54 6.45
C ARG A 25 6.59 15.05 6.28
N TYR A 26 7.72 15.56 6.77
CA TYR A 26 8.08 16.97 6.60
C TYR A 26 8.22 17.35 5.12
N SER A 27 8.84 16.50 4.33
CA SER A 27 8.99 16.70 2.88
C SER A 27 7.65 16.74 2.17
N ALA A 28 6.73 15.84 2.50
CA ALA A 28 5.36 15.84 1.95
C ALA A 28 4.60 17.13 2.28
N ILE A 29 4.68 17.60 3.53
CA ILE A 29 4.06 18.86 3.95
C ILE A 29 4.67 20.05 3.21
N LYS A 30 6.00 20.09 3.06
CA LYS A 30 6.69 21.16 2.33
C LYS A 30 6.26 21.19 0.86
N ILE A 31 6.24 20.04 0.18
CA ILE A 31 5.80 19.94 -1.21
C ILE A 31 4.35 20.43 -1.36
N ALA A 32 3.44 19.96 -0.50
CA ALA A 32 2.04 20.37 -0.56
C ALA A 32 1.86 21.87 -0.38
N LYS A 33 2.64 22.49 0.52
CA LYS A 33 2.62 23.95 0.75
C LYS A 33 3.17 24.73 -0.44
N GLU A 34 4.32 24.34 -0.98
CA GLU A 34 4.96 25.02 -2.13
C GLU A 34 4.07 24.97 -3.37
N LEU A 35 3.39 23.85 -3.59
CA LEU A 35 2.45 23.68 -4.69
C LEU A 35 1.06 24.25 -4.40
N LYS A 36 0.85 24.85 -3.22
CA LYS A 36 -0.43 25.45 -2.80
C LYS A 36 -1.62 24.51 -2.95
N ILE A 37 -1.42 23.24 -2.58
CA ILE A 37 -2.47 22.23 -2.73
C ILE A 37 -3.60 22.50 -1.74
N VAL A 38 -4.83 22.54 -2.27
CA VAL A 38 -6.07 22.67 -1.50
C VAL A 38 -6.84 21.37 -1.60
N GLY A 39 -7.26 20.81 -0.48
CA GLY A 39 -7.96 19.55 -0.43
C GLY A 39 -7.05 18.40 -0.05
N GLU A 40 -7.03 17.32 -0.83
CA GLU A 40 -6.27 16.11 -0.56
C GLU A 40 -5.18 15.88 -1.62
N CYS A 41 -4.06 15.35 -1.19
CA CYS A 41 -3.02 14.87 -2.08
C CYS A 41 -2.35 13.61 -1.53
N ASN A 42 -1.75 12.84 -2.44
CA ASN A 42 -0.91 11.71 -2.14
C ASN A 42 0.51 12.00 -2.63
N VAL A 43 1.51 11.83 -1.76
CA VAL A 43 2.93 11.95 -2.12
C VAL A 43 3.59 10.60 -1.97
N GLN A 44 4.32 10.17 -2.99
CA GLN A 44 5.01 8.88 -3.01
C GLN A 44 6.51 9.09 -3.02
N PHE A 45 7.19 8.33 -2.17
CA PHE A 45 8.64 8.35 -2.02
C PHE A 45 9.24 6.97 -2.26
N ALA A 46 10.47 6.94 -2.79
CA ALA A 46 11.36 5.79 -2.68
C ALA A 46 12.48 6.16 -1.72
N LEU A 47 12.64 5.37 -0.66
CA LEU A 47 13.69 5.51 0.33
C LEU A 47 14.74 4.43 0.08
N ASP A 48 16.02 4.82 0.11
CA ASP A 48 17.12 3.86 0.07
C ASP A 48 17.27 3.21 1.46
N PRO A 49 17.14 1.89 1.58
CA PRO A 49 17.24 1.22 2.88
C PRO A 49 18.66 1.25 3.49
N LEU A 50 19.68 1.59 2.70
CA LEU A 50 21.07 1.60 3.12
C LEU A 50 21.62 3.01 3.36
N SER A 51 20.83 4.03 3.10
CA SER A 51 21.24 5.43 3.28
C SER A 51 20.05 6.33 3.57
N ASP A 52 20.33 7.55 3.98
CA ASP A 52 19.32 8.60 4.20
C ASP A 52 18.74 9.21 2.91
N LYS A 53 19.06 8.65 1.74
CA LYS A 53 18.61 9.19 0.46
C LYS A 53 17.19 8.77 0.16
N TYR A 54 16.41 9.69 -0.36
CA TYR A 54 15.06 9.40 -0.86
C TYR A 54 14.79 10.18 -2.14
N ILE A 55 13.87 9.67 -2.92
CA ILE A 55 13.39 10.27 -4.16
C ILE A 55 11.89 10.48 -4.06
N VAL A 56 11.40 11.63 -4.50
CA VAL A 56 9.98 11.86 -4.73
C VAL A 56 9.61 11.23 -6.06
N ILE A 57 8.77 10.20 -6.03
CA ILE A 57 8.32 9.51 -7.24
C ILE A 57 7.25 10.33 -7.93
N GLU A 58 6.18 10.66 -7.20
CA GLU A 58 5.07 11.46 -7.73
C GLU A 58 4.26 12.12 -6.61
N LEU A 59 3.49 13.13 -7.01
CA LEU A 59 2.44 13.72 -6.20
C LEU A 59 1.14 13.72 -7.01
N ASN A 60 0.07 13.24 -6.39
CA ASN A 60 -1.26 13.22 -6.98
C ASN A 60 -2.18 14.15 -6.18
N PRO A 61 -2.50 15.37 -6.67
CA PRO A 61 -3.35 16.34 -5.97
C PRO A 61 -4.83 16.04 -6.21
N ARG A 62 -5.25 14.85 -5.91
CA ARG A 62 -6.62 14.36 -6.13
C ARG A 62 -6.90 13.16 -5.25
N LEU A 63 -8.17 12.89 -5.00
CA LEU A 63 -8.62 11.62 -4.43
C LEU A 63 -8.21 10.46 -5.34
N SER A 64 -7.79 9.38 -4.73
CA SER A 64 -7.29 8.20 -5.42
C SER A 64 -7.73 6.91 -4.70
N ARG A 65 -7.38 5.77 -5.26
CA ARG A 65 -7.58 4.48 -4.61
C ARG A 65 -6.85 4.41 -3.25
N SER A 66 -5.64 4.96 -3.17
CA SER A 66 -4.88 5.06 -1.91
C SER A 66 -5.57 5.96 -0.87
N SER A 67 -6.26 7.02 -1.28
CA SER A 67 -7.05 7.87 -0.38
C SER A 67 -8.22 7.10 0.23
N ALA A 68 -8.91 6.30 -0.58
CA ALA A 68 -9.99 5.43 -0.10
C ALA A 68 -9.47 4.40 0.90
N LEU A 69 -8.30 3.81 0.61
CA LEU A 69 -7.62 2.88 1.53
C LEU A 69 -7.24 3.57 2.84
N ALA A 70 -6.60 4.73 2.77
CA ALA A 70 -6.23 5.51 3.96
C ALA A 70 -7.45 5.89 4.80
N SER A 71 -8.56 6.27 4.18
CA SER A 71 -9.82 6.55 4.89
C SER A 71 -10.36 5.33 5.62
N LYS A 72 -10.36 4.16 4.98
CA LYS A 72 -10.80 2.91 5.60
C LYS A 72 -9.85 2.46 6.72
N ALA A 73 -8.54 2.56 6.49
CA ALA A 73 -7.53 2.16 7.45
C ALA A 73 -7.55 3.00 8.72
N THR A 74 -7.76 4.31 8.60
CA THR A 74 -7.66 5.26 9.71
C THR A 74 -9.01 5.66 10.31
N GLY A 75 -10.12 5.40 9.60
CA GLY A 75 -11.42 5.94 9.94
C GLY A 75 -11.55 7.45 9.67
N TYR A 76 -10.51 8.10 9.10
CA TYR A 76 -10.55 9.53 8.78
C TYR A 76 -11.22 9.73 7.42
N PRO A 77 -12.30 10.51 7.32
CA PRO A 77 -13.10 10.65 6.10
C PRO A 77 -12.48 11.64 5.11
N LEU A 78 -11.36 11.27 4.46
CA LEU A 78 -10.57 12.15 3.58
C LEU A 78 -11.41 12.83 2.51
N ALA A 79 -12.27 12.08 1.79
CA ALA A 79 -13.09 12.65 0.72
C ALA A 79 -14.08 13.71 1.22
N TYR A 80 -14.71 13.47 2.36
CA TYR A 80 -15.62 14.44 2.98
C TYR A 80 -14.90 15.71 3.40
N ILE A 81 -13.75 15.56 4.06
CA ILE A 81 -12.94 16.71 4.54
C ILE A 81 -12.39 17.47 3.34
N ALA A 82 -11.83 16.81 2.34
CA ALA A 82 -11.33 17.45 1.13
C ALA A 82 -12.43 18.25 0.41
N ALA A 83 -13.63 17.71 0.27
CA ALA A 83 -14.76 18.42 -0.33
C ALA A 83 -15.13 19.69 0.47
N LYS A 84 -15.13 19.62 1.80
CA LYS A 84 -15.40 20.80 2.65
C LYS A 84 -14.34 21.88 2.49
N ILE A 85 -13.06 21.50 2.41
CA ILE A 85 -11.94 22.44 2.21
C ILE A 85 -12.05 23.08 0.82
N LEU A 86 -12.36 22.33 -0.22
CA LEU A 86 -12.57 22.84 -1.59
C LEU A 86 -13.75 23.83 -1.67
N LEU A 87 -14.74 23.68 -0.81
CA LEU A 87 -15.86 24.62 -0.66
C LEU A 87 -15.53 25.83 0.25
N GLY A 88 -14.25 26.05 0.55
CA GLY A 88 -13.77 27.22 1.29
C GLY A 88 -13.84 27.13 2.81
N LYS A 89 -14.01 25.92 3.38
CA LYS A 89 -13.93 25.72 4.83
C LYS A 89 -12.47 25.51 5.26
N ASN A 90 -12.08 26.10 6.40
CA ASN A 90 -10.77 25.80 6.97
C ASN A 90 -10.80 24.46 7.71
N LEU A 91 -9.71 23.71 7.64
CA LEU A 91 -9.60 22.41 8.31
C LEU A 91 -9.80 22.52 9.83
N THR A 92 -9.32 23.60 10.43
CA THR A 92 -9.44 23.89 11.87
C THR A 92 -10.88 24.09 12.33
N ASP A 93 -11.76 24.54 11.44
CA ASP A 93 -13.17 24.84 11.74
C ASP A 93 -14.07 23.62 11.52
N LEU A 94 -13.53 22.57 10.89
CA LEU A 94 -14.27 21.34 10.63
C LEU A 94 -14.29 20.44 11.87
N ARG A 95 -15.46 19.94 12.20
CA ARG A 95 -15.61 18.93 13.25
C ARG A 95 -15.34 17.53 12.70
N ASN A 96 -14.77 16.71 13.55
CA ASN A 96 -14.65 15.29 13.29
C ASN A 96 -16.05 14.67 13.12
N SER A 97 -16.33 14.12 11.95
CA SER A 97 -17.65 13.57 11.61
C SER A 97 -18.00 12.29 12.40
N VAL A 98 -16.99 11.60 12.94
CA VAL A 98 -17.16 10.38 13.74
C VAL A 98 -17.43 10.73 15.21
N THR A 99 -16.53 11.46 15.84
CA THR A 99 -16.66 11.81 17.27
C THR A 99 -17.65 12.93 17.52
N LYS A 100 -17.84 13.82 16.55
CA LYS A 100 -18.67 15.05 16.62
C LYS A 100 -18.25 16.03 17.73
N LYS A 101 -17.21 15.72 18.49
CA LYS A 101 -16.72 16.50 19.63
C LYS A 101 -15.39 17.19 19.35
N THR A 102 -14.48 16.53 18.66
CA THR A 102 -13.15 17.04 18.33
C THR A 102 -13.13 17.71 16.96
N THR A 103 -12.04 18.42 16.63
CA THR A 103 -11.84 18.98 15.30
C THR A 103 -11.38 17.89 14.31
N ALA A 104 -11.52 18.15 13.01
CA ALA A 104 -10.96 17.31 11.97
C ALA A 104 -9.46 17.56 11.75
N CYS A 105 -8.88 18.57 12.40
CA CYS A 105 -7.48 18.92 12.30
C CYS A 105 -6.63 18.07 13.25
N TYR A 106 -6.42 16.80 12.91
CA TYR A 106 -5.55 15.88 13.63
C TYR A 106 -4.95 14.84 12.67
N GLU A 107 -3.85 14.23 13.07
CA GLU A 107 -3.19 13.17 12.34
C GLU A 107 -3.57 11.82 12.97
N PRO A 108 -4.27 10.92 12.23
CA PRO A 108 -4.66 9.63 12.78
C PRO A 108 -3.43 8.75 13.06
N SER A 109 -3.49 7.97 14.13
CA SER A 109 -2.54 6.91 14.44
C SER A 109 -3.26 5.57 14.56
N LEU A 110 -2.54 4.48 14.27
CA LEU A 110 -3.08 3.13 14.27
C LEU A 110 -2.45 2.31 15.41
N ASP A 111 -3.29 1.62 16.17
CA ASP A 111 -2.89 0.60 17.16
C ASP A 111 -3.14 -0.84 16.65
N TYR A 112 -3.37 -0.96 15.36
CA TYR A 112 -3.57 -2.22 14.61
C TYR A 112 -2.81 -2.14 13.29
N VAL A 113 -2.63 -3.28 12.64
CA VAL A 113 -1.98 -3.38 11.34
C VAL A 113 -3.02 -3.54 10.24
N VAL A 114 -2.83 -2.81 9.15
CA VAL A 114 -3.63 -2.91 7.94
C VAL A 114 -2.74 -3.36 6.80
N VAL A 115 -3.16 -4.39 6.07
CA VAL A 115 -2.49 -4.85 4.84
C VAL A 115 -3.45 -4.75 3.68
N LYS A 116 -2.98 -4.15 2.58
CA LYS A 116 -3.66 -4.10 1.29
C LYS A 116 -2.96 -5.04 0.32
N ILE A 117 -3.71 -5.90 -0.36
CA ILE A 117 -3.22 -6.72 -1.48
C ILE A 117 -4.03 -6.38 -2.73
N PRO A 118 -3.37 -6.10 -3.87
CA PRO A 118 -4.06 -5.89 -5.13
C PRO A 118 -4.62 -7.20 -5.68
N LYS A 119 -5.72 -7.09 -6.45
CA LYS A 119 -6.32 -8.20 -7.18
C LYS A 119 -6.10 -8.04 -8.67
N TRP A 120 -5.63 -9.09 -9.32
CA TRP A 120 -5.46 -9.17 -10.77
C TRP A 120 -6.40 -10.22 -11.36
N GLU A 121 -6.87 -9.98 -12.58
CA GLU A 121 -7.81 -10.86 -13.30
C GLU A 121 -7.22 -11.30 -14.65
N PHE A 122 -5.95 -11.61 -14.67
CA PHE A 122 -5.23 -11.98 -15.91
C PHE A 122 -5.81 -13.23 -16.60
N LEU A 123 -6.52 -14.08 -15.89
CA LEU A 123 -7.17 -15.24 -16.49
C LEU A 123 -8.36 -14.88 -17.39
N LYS A 124 -8.98 -13.72 -17.16
CA LYS A 124 -10.09 -13.22 -17.98
C LYS A 124 -9.64 -12.60 -19.30
N PHE A 125 -8.35 -12.26 -19.43
CA PHE A 125 -7.82 -11.54 -20.58
C PHE A 125 -6.70 -12.34 -21.23
N LYS A 126 -6.98 -12.98 -22.37
CA LYS A 126 -6.05 -13.94 -23.02
C LYS A 126 -4.77 -13.32 -23.59
N HIS A 127 -4.79 -12.04 -23.97
CA HIS A 127 -3.71 -11.36 -24.68
C HIS A 127 -2.99 -10.28 -23.88
N VAL A 128 -3.14 -10.26 -22.56
CA VAL A 128 -2.50 -9.27 -21.68
C VAL A 128 -1.13 -9.75 -21.24
N ASN A 129 -0.14 -8.86 -21.30
CA ASN A 129 1.15 -9.10 -20.67
C ASN A 129 1.00 -9.20 -19.14
N LYS A 130 1.35 -10.35 -18.58
CA LYS A 130 1.20 -10.65 -17.14
C LYS A 130 2.35 -10.13 -16.28
N LEU A 131 3.44 -9.65 -16.88
CA LEU A 131 4.54 -9.04 -16.13
C LEU A 131 4.08 -7.70 -15.56
N LEU A 132 4.42 -7.45 -14.30
CA LEU A 132 4.15 -6.18 -13.66
C LEU A 132 5.22 -5.16 -14.09
N ASP A 133 4.77 -3.99 -14.51
CA ASP A 133 5.61 -2.90 -15.00
C ASP A 133 5.16 -1.54 -14.42
N SER A 134 5.54 -0.45 -15.04
CA SER A 134 5.15 0.89 -14.62
C SER A 134 3.67 1.23 -14.82
N SER A 135 2.91 0.38 -15.52
CA SER A 135 1.47 0.53 -15.69
C SER A 135 0.69 -0.26 -14.65
N MET A 136 -0.42 0.31 -14.17
CA MET A 136 -1.30 -0.37 -13.21
C MET A 136 -2.13 -1.44 -13.92
N LYS A 137 -2.01 -2.69 -13.48
CA LYS A 137 -2.73 -3.86 -14.05
C LYS A 137 -3.75 -4.46 -13.09
N SER A 138 -3.72 -4.09 -11.82
CA SER A 138 -4.71 -4.53 -10.84
C SER A 138 -6.09 -3.96 -11.12
N VAL A 139 -7.12 -4.78 -10.98
CA VAL A 139 -8.54 -4.42 -11.19
C VAL A 139 -9.24 -4.05 -9.89
N GLY A 140 -8.67 -4.42 -8.75
CA GLY A 140 -9.22 -4.16 -7.43
C GLY A 140 -8.17 -4.37 -6.34
N GLU A 141 -8.62 -4.30 -5.09
CA GLU A 141 -7.79 -4.53 -3.93
C GLU A 141 -8.63 -5.02 -2.75
N VAL A 142 -8.00 -5.76 -1.85
CA VAL A 142 -8.55 -6.13 -0.55
C VAL A 142 -7.79 -5.43 0.55
N MET A 143 -8.44 -5.20 1.69
CA MET A 143 -7.84 -4.65 2.90
C MET A 143 -8.17 -5.54 4.09
N ALA A 144 -7.15 -6.03 4.77
CA ALA A 144 -7.30 -6.77 6.03
C ALA A 144 -6.77 -5.95 7.21
N ILE A 145 -7.35 -6.18 8.37
CA ILE A 145 -6.95 -5.59 9.65
C ILE A 145 -6.63 -6.72 10.63
N GLY A 146 -5.54 -6.58 11.37
CA GLY A 146 -5.11 -7.54 12.39
C GLY A 146 -4.24 -6.90 13.46
N ARG A 147 -3.76 -7.70 14.40
CA ARG A 147 -2.94 -7.23 15.52
C ARG A 147 -1.47 -7.11 15.18
N ASN A 148 -0.98 -7.95 14.27
CA ASN A 148 0.39 -7.97 13.81
C ASN A 148 0.42 -8.18 12.28
N PHE A 149 1.60 -8.04 11.68
CA PHE A 149 1.77 -8.14 10.23
C PHE A 149 1.49 -9.56 9.72
N GLU A 150 1.97 -10.58 10.40
CA GLU A 150 1.88 -11.98 10.00
C GLU A 150 0.41 -12.45 9.93
N GLU A 151 -0.39 -12.13 10.95
CA GLU A 151 -1.82 -12.40 10.94
C GLU A 151 -2.52 -11.65 9.81
N THR A 152 -2.18 -10.37 9.66
CA THR A 152 -2.90 -9.48 8.75
C THR A 152 -2.64 -9.83 7.29
N ILE A 153 -1.39 -10.18 6.92
CA ILE A 153 -1.08 -10.59 5.55
C ILE A 153 -1.75 -11.92 5.20
N GLN A 154 -1.81 -12.86 6.14
CA GLN A 154 -2.52 -14.12 5.94
C GLN A 154 -4.02 -13.91 5.68
N LYS A 155 -4.65 -13.01 6.44
CA LYS A 155 -6.04 -12.62 6.22
C LYS A 155 -6.23 -11.99 4.86
N ALA A 156 -5.37 -11.04 4.49
CA ALA A 156 -5.44 -10.35 3.21
C ALA A 156 -5.30 -11.32 2.02
N MET A 157 -4.38 -12.28 2.09
CA MET A 157 -4.18 -13.28 1.04
C MET A 157 -5.43 -14.15 0.83
N ARG A 158 -6.07 -14.59 1.91
CA ARG A 158 -7.34 -15.35 1.82
C ARG A 158 -8.49 -14.53 1.25
N MET A 159 -8.46 -13.20 1.40
CA MET A 159 -9.51 -12.31 0.87
C MET A 159 -9.35 -12.01 -0.63
N VAL A 160 -8.17 -12.18 -1.20
CA VAL A 160 -7.92 -11.92 -2.63
C VAL A 160 -8.62 -12.93 -3.51
N ASP A 161 -8.59 -14.20 -3.12
CA ASP A 161 -9.20 -15.31 -3.85
C ASP A 161 -9.61 -16.41 -2.87
N ASP A 162 -10.79 -16.98 -3.07
CA ASP A 162 -11.35 -18.02 -2.19
C ASP A 162 -10.53 -19.32 -2.20
N SER A 163 -9.71 -19.55 -3.23
CA SER A 163 -8.79 -20.67 -3.32
C SER A 163 -7.50 -20.49 -2.52
N ASN A 164 -7.20 -19.28 -2.05
CA ASN A 164 -5.99 -19.00 -1.28
C ASN A 164 -6.16 -19.29 0.21
N TYR A 165 -5.29 -20.12 0.76
CA TYR A 165 -5.27 -20.47 2.17
C TYR A 165 -4.34 -19.58 3.02
N GLY A 166 -3.67 -18.60 2.42
CA GLY A 166 -2.72 -17.71 3.07
C GLY A 166 -1.36 -17.71 2.36
N PHE A 167 -0.28 -17.51 3.11
CA PHE A 167 1.09 -17.58 2.59
C PHE A 167 1.51 -19.05 2.40
N TYR A 168 0.95 -19.66 1.36
CA TYR A 168 1.12 -21.06 1.00
C TYR A 168 1.07 -21.19 -0.54
N SER A 169 1.76 -22.19 -1.09
CA SER A 169 1.78 -22.42 -2.53
C SER A 169 1.70 -23.91 -2.88
N GLU A 170 0.69 -24.27 -3.66
CA GLU A 170 0.55 -25.60 -4.29
C GLU A 170 1.24 -25.68 -5.65
N ILE A 171 1.98 -24.64 -6.05
CA ILE A 171 2.66 -24.60 -7.34
C ILE A 171 3.72 -25.69 -7.37
N GLU A 172 3.55 -26.68 -8.24
CA GLU A 172 4.59 -27.65 -8.56
C GLU A 172 5.58 -27.04 -9.55
N MET A 173 6.84 -26.91 -9.13
CA MET A 173 7.88 -26.24 -9.91
C MET A 173 9.26 -26.77 -9.53
N GLN A 174 10.13 -26.88 -10.53
CA GLN A 174 11.54 -27.20 -10.31
C GLN A 174 12.29 -25.96 -9.76
N LYS A 175 13.40 -26.21 -9.03
CA LYS A 175 14.16 -25.12 -8.38
C LYS A 175 14.68 -24.08 -9.38
N ASP A 176 15.17 -24.51 -10.53
CA ASP A 176 15.73 -23.61 -11.55
C ASP A 176 14.66 -22.69 -12.16
N ASP A 177 13.47 -23.22 -12.43
CA ASP A 177 12.34 -22.44 -12.93
C ASP A 177 11.84 -21.43 -11.89
N LEU A 178 11.87 -21.82 -10.61
CA LEU A 178 11.47 -20.94 -9.51
C LEU A 178 12.38 -19.71 -9.40
N VAL A 179 13.70 -19.92 -9.45
CA VAL A 179 14.70 -18.84 -9.40
C VAL A 179 14.49 -17.86 -10.55
N GLU A 180 14.28 -18.38 -11.77
CA GLU A 180 14.06 -17.52 -12.94
C GLU A 180 12.77 -16.72 -12.83
N GLN A 181 11.69 -17.31 -12.32
CA GLN A 181 10.42 -16.60 -12.13
C GLN A 181 10.48 -15.56 -10.99
N LEU A 182 11.28 -15.80 -9.95
CA LEU A 182 11.46 -14.84 -8.85
C LEU A 182 12.19 -13.57 -9.29
N LYS A 183 13.06 -13.63 -10.30
CA LYS A 183 13.75 -12.45 -10.87
C LYS A 183 12.78 -11.48 -11.53
N ASN A 184 11.67 -11.97 -12.08
CA ASN A 184 10.72 -11.16 -12.82
C ASN A 184 9.54 -10.72 -11.94
N PRO A 185 9.10 -9.44 -11.99
CA PRO A 185 7.94 -8.99 -11.24
C PRO A 185 6.67 -9.63 -11.80
N SER A 186 6.00 -10.44 -10.98
CA SER A 186 4.75 -11.10 -11.34
C SER A 186 3.71 -10.97 -10.25
N PHE A 187 2.45 -11.15 -10.60
CA PHE A 187 1.34 -11.16 -9.65
C PHE A 187 1.40 -12.37 -8.69
N ASN A 188 2.11 -13.43 -9.08
CA ASN A 188 2.28 -14.66 -8.29
C ASN A 188 3.52 -14.62 -7.38
N ARG A 189 4.35 -13.57 -7.44
CA ARG A 189 5.65 -13.55 -6.73
C ARG A 189 5.53 -13.91 -5.24
N ILE A 190 4.48 -13.48 -4.55
CA ILE A 190 4.29 -13.79 -3.12
C ILE A 190 4.13 -15.31 -2.90
N PHE A 191 3.45 -16.03 -3.79
CA PHE A 191 3.28 -17.48 -3.72
C PHE A 191 4.56 -18.21 -4.13
N LEU A 192 5.34 -17.65 -5.07
CA LEU A 192 6.65 -18.16 -5.44
C LEU A 192 7.65 -18.04 -4.27
N ILE A 193 7.58 -16.95 -3.50
CA ILE A 193 8.37 -16.80 -2.27
C ILE A 193 7.95 -17.85 -1.23
N ALA A 194 6.66 -18.10 -1.04
CA ALA A 194 6.19 -19.17 -0.15
C ALA A 194 6.77 -20.53 -0.59
N LYS A 195 6.70 -20.83 -1.90
CA LYS A 195 7.27 -22.06 -2.45
C LYS A 195 8.79 -22.15 -2.25
N ALA A 196 9.50 -21.04 -2.35
CA ALA A 196 10.94 -21.02 -2.12
C ALA A 196 11.28 -21.43 -0.68
N PHE A 197 10.52 -20.95 0.30
CA PHE A 197 10.70 -21.38 1.70
C PHE A 197 10.38 -22.86 1.90
N ASP A 198 9.36 -23.40 1.23
CA ASP A 198 9.07 -24.84 1.25
C ASP A 198 10.20 -25.70 0.64
N LEU A 199 11.04 -25.09 -0.20
CA LEU A 199 12.22 -25.72 -0.81
C LEU A 199 13.54 -25.38 -0.09
N ASP A 200 13.45 -24.91 1.16
CA ASP A 200 14.57 -24.58 2.05
C ASP A 200 15.45 -23.39 1.57
N TYR A 201 14.91 -22.49 0.75
CA TYR A 201 15.61 -21.24 0.48
C TYR A 201 15.57 -20.34 1.72
N THR A 202 16.67 -19.67 2.01
CA THR A 202 16.76 -18.69 3.11
C THR A 202 16.39 -17.28 2.62
N VAL A 203 16.09 -16.38 3.56
CA VAL A 203 15.83 -14.96 3.25
C VAL A 203 17.02 -14.33 2.51
N ASP A 204 18.26 -14.68 2.93
CA ASP A 204 19.48 -14.14 2.33
C ASP A 204 19.74 -14.62 0.89
N THR A 205 19.09 -15.70 0.48
CA THR A 205 19.22 -16.25 -0.88
C THR A 205 18.14 -15.76 -1.84
N LEU A 206 17.07 -15.18 -1.32
CA LEU A 206 15.93 -14.63 -2.06
C LEU A 206 16.02 -13.13 -2.27
#